data_8a9a89d95329148d1d8f399935b1f322
#
_entry.id   8a9a89d95329148d1d8f399935b1f322
#
_cell.length_a   1.000
_cell.length_b   1.000
_cell.length_c   1.000
_cell.angle_alpha   90.00
_cell.angle_beta   90.00
_cell.angle_gamma   90.00
#
_symmetry.space_group_name_H-M   'P 1'
#
loop_
_entity.id
_entity.type
_entity.pdbx_description
1 polymer ?
#
loop_
_entity_poly.entity_id
_entity_poly.type
_entity_poly.pdbx_seq_one_letter_code
_entity_poly.pdbx_strand_id
1 'polypeptide(L)'
;MSRVLRTLCACAVLLGFGAHTWAADPDTVAVISSEASAYLEAFTAFQKAYGAPVRLYNAAKGRPEIPKEAKTVVAFGSRAASQNYPSRLNLIYTMAPGFRLDSKTREGKSVHISVLPDFGLILSKLKALQPGLKKLYIFWTLREFDQYLESGAARGAELGIEVKAVRARTTEELPALLRQSLADMDAFWLPPDPFLLNAETLTLLREFSWGNSVPFYAPTKGITREGATASVAISFSEMGISAAKSVKAVHEGSSPAAVIHPDRVELTLNRVSAKKCRLEPGDAALRQVDQFFP
;
A
#
# COMPACT_ATOMS: atom_id res chain seq x y z
N MET A 1 17.79 37.36 78.71
CA MET A 1 16.95 36.26 78.22
C MET A 1 16.31 36.71 76.90
N SER A 2 16.91 36.37 75.83
CA SER A 2 16.54 36.82 74.48
C SER A 2 16.19 35.57 73.57
N ARG A 3 14.93 35.50 73.13
CA ARG A 3 14.48 34.46 72.18
C ARG A 3 14.63 35.00 70.79
N VAL A 4 15.53 34.38 70.04
CA VAL A 4 15.72 34.60 68.61
C VAL A 4 14.72 33.71 67.85
N LEU A 5 13.78 34.37 67.15
CA LEU A 5 12.81 33.73 66.28
C LEU A 5 13.42 33.58 64.89
N ARG A 6 13.72 32.32 64.44
CA ARG A 6 14.20 32.02 63.10
C ARG A 6 13.00 31.83 62.18
N THR A 7 12.81 32.75 61.25
CA THR A 7 11.85 32.66 60.15
C THR A 7 12.47 31.87 59.03
N LEU A 8 11.95 30.67 58.78
CA LEU A 8 12.28 29.86 57.58
C LEU A 8 11.43 30.31 56.40
N CYS A 9 12.02 30.98 55.41
CA CYS A 9 11.41 31.21 54.10
C CYS A 9 11.51 29.92 53.29
N ALA A 10 10.39 29.22 53.08
CA ALA A 10 10.26 28.11 52.17
C ALA A 10 9.98 28.69 50.77
N CYS A 11 10.98 28.76 49.91
CA CYS A 11 10.81 29.00 48.47
C CYS A 11 10.22 27.73 47.80
N ALA A 12 8.91 27.71 47.57
CA ALA A 12 8.25 26.72 46.73
C ALA A 12 8.58 27.03 45.25
N VAL A 13 9.54 26.30 44.70
CA VAL A 13 9.80 26.29 43.22
C VAL A 13 8.68 25.49 42.57
N LEU A 14 7.67 26.17 42.07
CA LEU A 14 6.67 25.61 41.18
C LEU A 14 7.34 25.28 39.82
N LEU A 15 7.81 24.04 39.68
CA LEU A 15 8.15 23.48 38.39
C LEU A 15 6.85 23.34 37.59
N GLY A 16 6.54 24.37 36.80
CA GLY A 16 5.47 24.29 35.79
C GLY A 16 5.84 23.26 34.74
N PHE A 17 5.33 22.06 34.89
CA PHE A 17 5.26 21.10 33.73
C PHE A 17 4.30 21.72 32.74
N GLY A 18 4.84 22.48 31.80
CA GLY A 18 4.10 22.89 30.59
C GLY A 18 3.73 21.64 29.82
N ALA A 19 2.49 21.18 29.97
CA ALA A 19 1.90 20.23 29.06
C ALA A 19 1.93 20.87 27.67
N HIS A 20 2.92 20.51 26.85
CA HIS A 20 2.93 20.88 25.46
C HIS A 20 1.76 20.11 24.82
N THR A 21 0.60 20.74 24.77
CA THR A 21 -0.50 20.32 23.90
C THR A 21 0.00 20.53 22.48
N TRP A 22 0.48 19.46 21.85
CA TRP A 22 0.80 19.49 20.43
C TRP A 22 -0.51 19.76 19.68
N ALA A 23 -0.72 21.00 19.30
CA ALA A 23 -1.84 21.36 18.45
C ALA A 23 -1.68 20.62 17.12
N ALA A 24 -2.81 20.11 16.60
CA ALA A 24 -2.79 19.49 15.29
C ALA A 24 -2.37 20.53 14.25
N ASP A 25 -1.57 20.09 13.27
CA ASP A 25 -1.18 20.94 12.15
C ASP A 25 -2.42 21.47 11.43
N PRO A 26 -2.63 22.80 11.35
CA PRO A 26 -3.80 23.37 10.70
C PRO A 26 -3.75 23.23 9.19
N ASP A 27 -2.55 23.12 8.59
CA ASP A 27 -2.34 23.12 7.15
C ASP A 27 -2.64 21.77 6.49
N THR A 28 -2.59 20.68 7.27
CA THR A 28 -2.76 19.31 6.77
C THR A 28 -3.90 18.59 7.46
N VAL A 29 -4.74 17.93 6.66
CA VAL A 29 -5.78 17.02 7.16
C VAL A 29 -5.67 15.67 6.50
N ALA A 30 -6.03 14.61 7.23
CA ALA A 30 -6.08 13.25 6.71
C ALA A 30 -7.52 12.78 6.61
N VAL A 31 -7.83 12.01 5.58
CA VAL A 31 -9.13 11.39 5.37
C VAL A 31 -8.93 9.90 5.07
N ILE A 32 -9.55 9.03 5.84
CA ILE A 32 -9.57 7.58 5.59
C ILE A 32 -10.90 7.16 4.96
N SER A 33 -10.88 6.13 4.13
CA SER A 33 -12.10 5.60 3.50
C SER A 33 -13.02 4.89 4.49
N SER A 34 -12.44 4.25 5.52
CA SER A 34 -13.13 3.59 6.63
C SER A 34 -12.15 3.30 7.78
N GLU A 35 -12.63 2.74 8.87
CA GLU A 35 -11.80 2.33 10.02
C GLU A 35 -11.15 0.94 9.84
N ALA A 36 -11.02 0.44 8.59
CA ALA A 36 -10.29 -0.80 8.34
C ALA A 36 -8.81 -0.66 8.75
N SER A 37 -8.25 -1.73 9.30
CA SER A 37 -6.89 -1.76 9.86
C SER A 37 -5.82 -1.26 8.89
N ALA A 38 -5.97 -1.55 7.60
CA ALA A 38 -5.05 -1.11 6.54
C ALA A 38 -4.94 0.43 6.45
N TYR A 39 -6.08 1.14 6.50
CA TYR A 39 -6.08 2.60 6.45
C TYR A 39 -5.55 3.22 7.73
N LEU A 40 -5.86 2.62 8.89
CA LEU A 40 -5.35 3.07 10.19
C LEU A 40 -3.85 2.83 10.30
N GLU A 41 -3.32 1.71 9.80
CA GLU A 41 -1.88 1.45 9.73
C GLU A 41 -1.17 2.51 8.88
N ALA A 42 -1.68 2.78 7.67
CA ALA A 42 -1.12 3.79 6.79
C ALA A 42 -1.17 5.19 7.42
N PHE A 43 -2.29 5.57 8.04
CA PHE A 43 -2.42 6.86 8.72
C PHE A 43 -1.47 6.98 9.92
N THR A 44 -1.33 5.94 10.73
CA THR A 44 -0.41 5.95 11.89
C THR A 44 1.04 6.13 11.44
N ALA A 45 1.44 5.42 10.39
CA ALA A 45 2.78 5.56 9.81
C ALA A 45 2.99 6.95 9.18
N PHE A 46 1.97 7.48 8.50
CA PHE A 46 1.96 8.85 8.00
C PHE A 46 2.19 9.85 9.11
N GLN A 47 1.37 9.82 10.18
CA GLN A 47 1.45 10.77 11.28
C GLN A 47 2.81 10.73 11.97
N LYS A 48 3.35 9.52 12.21
CA LYS A 48 4.69 9.33 12.78
C LYS A 48 5.79 9.94 11.88
N ALA A 49 5.74 9.70 10.59
CA ALA A 49 6.73 10.20 9.63
C ALA A 49 6.57 11.71 9.37
N TYR A 50 5.35 12.22 9.43
CA TYR A 50 5.05 13.65 9.31
C TYR A 50 5.60 14.44 10.50
N GLY A 51 5.51 13.86 11.71
CA GLY A 51 6.13 14.42 12.91
C GLY A 51 5.24 15.42 13.66
N ALA A 52 3.97 15.58 13.26
CA ALA A 52 2.99 16.41 13.94
C ALA A 52 1.62 15.71 13.97
N PRO A 53 0.77 15.97 14.98
CA PRO A 53 -0.61 15.50 14.97
C PRO A 53 -1.36 16.09 13.78
N VAL A 54 -2.16 15.25 13.11
CA VAL A 54 -2.97 15.65 11.95
C VAL A 54 -4.43 15.28 12.23
N ARG A 55 -5.35 16.20 11.94
CA ARG A 55 -6.79 15.95 12.09
C ARG A 55 -7.24 14.87 11.13
N LEU A 56 -7.89 13.82 11.66
CA LEU A 56 -8.37 12.67 10.90
C LEU A 56 -9.88 12.74 10.71
N TYR A 57 -10.31 12.52 9.46
CA TYR A 57 -11.72 12.35 9.08
C TYR A 57 -11.95 10.94 8.52
N ASN A 58 -13.17 10.44 8.68
CA ASN A 58 -13.60 9.15 8.14
C ASN A 58 -14.73 9.37 7.12
N ALA A 59 -14.43 9.14 5.84
CA ALA A 59 -15.37 9.31 4.74
C ALA A 59 -16.55 8.30 4.76
N ALA A 60 -16.45 7.21 5.54
CA ALA A 60 -17.60 6.31 5.75
C ALA A 60 -18.66 6.91 6.68
N LYS A 61 -18.27 7.85 7.55
CA LYS A 61 -19.18 8.50 8.52
C LYS A 61 -19.86 9.76 7.95
N GLY A 62 -19.48 10.17 6.75
CA GLY A 62 -20.04 11.35 6.10
C GLY A 62 -18.99 12.14 5.32
N ARG A 63 -19.45 13.21 4.67
CA ARG A 63 -18.55 14.11 3.96
C ARG A 63 -17.64 14.85 4.95
N PRO A 64 -16.32 14.81 4.77
CA PRO A 64 -15.41 15.50 5.67
C PRO A 64 -15.53 17.03 5.50
N GLU A 65 -15.69 17.73 6.63
CA GLU A 65 -15.68 19.20 6.66
C GLU A 65 -14.22 19.68 6.78
N ILE A 66 -13.64 19.99 5.61
CA ILE A 66 -12.24 20.44 5.55
C ILE A 66 -12.14 21.90 6.01
N PRO A 67 -11.28 22.21 6.99
CA PRO A 67 -11.07 23.57 7.48
C PRO A 67 -10.63 24.51 6.36
N LYS A 68 -11.03 25.79 6.44
CA LYS A 68 -10.68 26.81 5.43
C LYS A 68 -9.17 27.07 5.37
N GLU A 69 -8.50 26.95 6.51
CA GLU A 69 -7.06 27.12 6.68
C GLU A 69 -6.25 25.95 6.08
N ALA A 70 -6.84 24.78 5.90
CA ALA A 70 -6.15 23.64 5.35
C ALA A 70 -5.65 23.93 3.92
N LYS A 71 -4.41 23.49 3.66
CA LYS A 71 -3.72 23.59 2.37
C LYS A 71 -3.58 22.24 1.68
N THR A 72 -3.54 21.16 2.46
CA THR A 72 -3.28 19.79 1.97
C THR A 72 -4.23 18.79 2.58
N VAL A 73 -4.78 17.92 1.72
CA VAL A 73 -5.54 16.74 2.11
C VAL A 73 -4.72 15.49 1.77
N VAL A 74 -4.62 14.58 2.74
CA VAL A 74 -4.05 13.25 2.52
C VAL A 74 -5.16 12.23 2.58
N ALA A 75 -5.45 11.57 1.46
CA ALA A 75 -6.56 10.63 1.33
C ALA A 75 -6.09 9.18 1.26
N PHE A 76 -6.59 8.33 2.16
CA PHE A 76 -6.29 6.91 2.22
C PHE A 76 -7.51 6.10 1.76
N GLY A 77 -7.42 5.53 0.56
CA GLY A 77 -8.45 4.72 -0.07
C GLY A 77 -9.34 5.47 -1.05
N SER A 78 -10.02 4.72 -1.92
CA SER A 78 -10.79 5.27 -3.05
C SER A 78 -11.95 6.18 -2.60
N ARG A 79 -12.69 5.81 -1.53
CA ARG A 79 -13.76 6.66 -1.00
C ARG A 79 -13.26 8.00 -0.47
N ALA A 80 -12.10 8.00 0.20
CA ALA A 80 -11.45 9.23 0.66
C ALA A 80 -10.96 10.05 -0.52
N ALA A 81 -10.27 9.43 -1.49
CA ALA A 81 -9.72 10.12 -2.65
C ALA A 81 -10.81 10.73 -3.55
N SER A 82 -11.97 10.10 -3.67
CA SER A 82 -13.09 10.55 -4.51
C SER A 82 -13.98 11.64 -3.90
N GLN A 83 -13.68 12.12 -2.68
CA GLN A 83 -14.42 13.23 -2.11
C GLN A 83 -14.22 14.51 -2.93
N ASN A 84 -15.25 15.35 -2.99
CA ASN A 84 -15.16 16.62 -3.69
C ASN A 84 -14.43 17.66 -2.83
N TYR A 85 -13.10 17.69 -2.94
CA TYR A 85 -12.24 18.67 -2.27
C TYR A 85 -12.13 19.96 -3.07
N PRO A 86 -12.04 21.15 -2.44
CA PRO A 86 -11.76 22.40 -3.13
C PRO A 86 -10.52 22.32 -4.03
N SER A 87 -10.58 22.88 -5.24
CA SER A 87 -9.50 22.81 -6.25
C SER A 87 -8.17 23.39 -5.76
N ARG A 88 -8.22 24.38 -4.87
CA ARG A 88 -7.05 25.05 -4.28
C ARG A 88 -6.20 24.15 -3.39
N LEU A 89 -6.78 23.07 -2.85
CA LEU A 89 -6.06 22.17 -1.93
C LEU A 89 -5.12 21.22 -2.67
N ASN A 90 -3.94 21.03 -2.15
CA ASN A 90 -3.12 19.91 -2.58
C ASN A 90 -3.83 18.60 -2.17
N LEU A 91 -3.79 17.60 -3.04
CA LEU A 91 -4.35 16.27 -2.77
C LEU A 91 -3.27 15.21 -2.94
N ILE A 92 -2.88 14.60 -1.83
CA ILE A 92 -2.00 13.44 -1.82
C ILE A 92 -2.86 12.22 -1.49
N TYR A 93 -2.86 11.22 -2.36
CA TYR A 93 -3.72 10.06 -2.16
C TYR A 93 -3.00 8.75 -2.42
N THR A 94 -3.43 7.72 -1.72
CA THR A 94 -2.90 6.35 -1.81
C THR A 94 -3.99 5.34 -1.50
N MET A 95 -3.71 4.04 -1.71
CA MET A 95 -4.64 2.93 -1.45
C MET A 95 -5.98 3.08 -2.18
N ALA A 96 -5.94 3.72 -3.35
CA ALA A 96 -7.12 4.04 -4.15
C ALA A 96 -7.05 3.38 -5.55
N PRO A 97 -7.04 2.03 -5.63
CA PRO A 97 -7.03 1.34 -6.91
C PRO A 97 -8.28 1.70 -7.70
N GLY A 98 -8.11 1.92 -9.00
CA GLY A 98 -9.21 2.33 -9.89
C GLY A 98 -9.64 3.80 -9.80
N PHE A 99 -9.13 4.58 -8.85
CA PHE A 99 -9.40 6.02 -8.78
C PHE A 99 -8.46 6.80 -9.69
N ARG A 100 -9.04 7.62 -10.57
CA ARG A 100 -8.30 8.57 -11.42
C ARG A 100 -8.76 9.98 -11.12
N LEU A 101 -7.80 10.83 -10.82
CA LEU A 101 -8.04 12.25 -10.60
C LEU A 101 -7.81 13.01 -11.92
N ASP A 102 -8.77 13.83 -12.32
CA ASP A 102 -8.52 14.83 -13.35
C ASP A 102 -7.73 16.00 -12.74
N SER A 103 -6.41 15.93 -12.86
CA SER A 103 -5.51 16.97 -12.33
C SER A 103 -5.62 18.30 -13.07
N LYS A 104 -6.18 18.34 -14.29
CA LYS A 104 -6.33 19.56 -15.09
C LYS A 104 -7.33 20.56 -14.48
N THR A 105 -8.24 20.07 -13.64
CA THR A 105 -9.26 20.89 -13.00
C THR A 105 -8.84 21.41 -11.62
N ARG A 106 -7.58 21.20 -11.21
CA ARG A 106 -7.09 21.54 -9.87
C ARG A 106 -6.00 22.61 -9.93
N GLU A 107 -6.08 23.56 -9.02
CA GLU A 107 -5.05 24.59 -8.78
C GLU A 107 -3.93 24.04 -7.88
N GLY A 108 -4.33 23.27 -6.85
CA GLY A 108 -3.41 22.58 -5.94
C GLY A 108 -2.74 21.37 -6.58
N LYS A 109 -1.54 21.04 -6.08
CA LYS A 109 -0.77 19.88 -6.55
C LYS A 109 -1.50 18.58 -6.23
N SER A 110 -1.36 17.59 -7.12
CA SER A 110 -1.92 16.25 -6.93
C SER A 110 -0.81 15.22 -7.03
N VAL A 111 -0.70 14.36 -5.99
CA VAL A 111 0.30 13.30 -5.92
C VAL A 111 -0.38 11.97 -5.61
N HIS A 112 -0.23 11.02 -6.51
CA HIS A 112 -0.67 9.64 -6.32
C HIS A 112 0.49 8.78 -5.83
N ILE A 113 0.35 8.19 -4.66
CA ILE A 113 1.27 7.17 -4.19
C ILE A 113 0.73 5.82 -4.59
N SER A 114 1.41 5.18 -5.52
CA SER A 114 1.01 3.90 -6.10
C SER A 114 0.95 2.81 -5.04
N VAL A 115 -0.06 1.94 -5.14
CA VAL A 115 -0.13 0.69 -4.38
C VAL A 115 0.70 -0.42 -5.03
N LEU A 116 1.16 -0.19 -6.26
CA LEU A 116 1.98 -1.11 -7.04
C LEU A 116 3.45 -0.71 -6.93
N PRO A 117 4.35 -1.63 -6.58
CA PRO A 117 5.78 -1.43 -6.70
C PRO A 117 6.19 -1.24 -8.17
N ASP A 118 7.45 -0.88 -8.41
CA ASP A 118 8.03 -1.05 -9.76
C ASP A 118 7.91 -2.51 -10.20
N PHE A 119 7.50 -2.74 -11.44
CA PHE A 119 7.22 -4.10 -11.93
C PHE A 119 8.49 -4.98 -11.98
N GLY A 120 9.63 -4.38 -12.34
CA GLY A 120 10.92 -5.07 -12.34
C GLY A 120 11.32 -5.53 -10.94
N LEU A 121 10.98 -4.75 -9.91
CA LEU A 121 11.23 -5.14 -8.52
C LEU A 121 10.37 -6.35 -8.11
N ILE A 122 9.09 -6.40 -8.51
CA ILE A 122 8.25 -7.58 -8.30
C ILE A 122 8.89 -8.79 -8.95
N LEU A 123 9.18 -8.70 -10.26
CA LEU A 123 9.74 -9.82 -11.02
C LEU A 123 11.08 -10.31 -10.47
N SER A 124 11.97 -9.40 -10.06
CA SER A 124 13.27 -9.77 -9.47
C SER A 124 13.12 -10.54 -8.16
N LYS A 125 12.17 -10.14 -7.30
CA LYS A 125 11.88 -10.84 -6.04
C LYS A 125 11.24 -12.21 -6.29
N LEU A 126 10.30 -12.29 -7.25
CA LEU A 126 9.68 -13.57 -7.62
C LEU A 126 10.70 -14.52 -8.27
N LYS A 127 11.60 -14.02 -9.13
CA LYS A 127 12.69 -14.81 -9.72
C LYS A 127 13.66 -15.33 -8.67
N ALA A 128 13.95 -14.54 -7.63
CA ALA A 128 14.78 -14.99 -6.51
C ALA A 128 14.12 -16.12 -5.72
N LEU A 129 12.79 -16.04 -5.48
CA LEU A 129 12.02 -17.11 -4.80
C LEU A 129 11.90 -18.36 -5.68
N GLN A 130 11.70 -18.19 -6.97
CA GLN A 130 11.49 -19.26 -7.95
C GLN A 130 12.49 -19.12 -9.11
N PRO A 131 13.75 -19.58 -8.94
CA PRO A 131 14.79 -19.44 -9.98
C PRO A 131 14.39 -20.04 -11.34
N GLY A 132 13.56 -21.08 -11.33
CA GLY A 132 13.00 -21.72 -12.52
C GLY A 132 11.87 -20.95 -13.21
N LEU A 133 11.41 -19.82 -12.67
CA LEU A 133 10.32 -19.03 -13.26
C LEU A 133 10.69 -18.53 -14.65
N LYS A 134 9.96 -18.96 -15.67
CA LYS A 134 10.12 -18.55 -17.07
C LYS A 134 8.86 -17.91 -17.63
N LYS A 135 7.67 -18.32 -17.14
CA LYS A 135 6.38 -17.85 -17.64
C LYS A 135 5.47 -17.45 -16.48
N LEU A 136 5.28 -16.15 -16.32
CA LEU A 136 4.39 -15.57 -15.31
C LEU A 136 3.10 -15.11 -15.96
N TYR A 137 1.98 -15.72 -15.58
CA TYR A 137 0.66 -15.26 -15.98
C TYR A 137 0.12 -14.22 -15.02
N ILE A 138 -0.54 -13.19 -15.55
CA ILE A 138 -1.16 -12.14 -14.77
C ILE A 138 -2.62 -12.02 -15.18
N PHE A 139 -3.52 -12.10 -14.20
CA PHE A 139 -4.96 -11.98 -14.45
C PHE A 139 -5.48 -10.71 -13.79
N TRP A 140 -6.28 -9.93 -14.51
CA TRP A 140 -6.92 -8.71 -13.99
C TRP A 140 -8.21 -8.40 -14.76
N THR A 141 -9.01 -7.44 -14.24
CA THR A 141 -10.24 -6.95 -14.88
C THR A 141 -10.18 -5.46 -15.19
N LEU A 142 -9.61 -4.66 -14.29
CA LEU A 142 -9.57 -3.20 -14.38
C LEU A 142 -8.60 -2.68 -15.43
N ARG A 143 -9.09 -1.83 -16.35
CA ARG A 143 -8.26 -1.18 -17.40
C ARG A 143 -7.14 -0.31 -16.85
N GLU A 144 -7.27 0.15 -15.61
CA GLU A 144 -6.27 0.97 -14.94
C GLU A 144 -4.92 0.26 -14.81
N PHE A 145 -4.90 -1.07 -14.82
CA PHE A 145 -3.68 -1.84 -14.76
C PHE A 145 -3.04 -2.08 -16.14
N ASP A 146 -3.75 -1.85 -17.26
CA ASP A 146 -3.26 -2.18 -18.61
C ASP A 146 -1.87 -1.58 -18.86
N GLN A 147 -1.69 -0.27 -18.68
CA GLN A 147 -0.41 0.41 -18.90
C GLN A 147 0.71 -0.10 -17.98
N TYR A 148 0.40 -0.36 -16.72
CA TYR A 148 1.37 -0.91 -15.78
C TYR A 148 1.81 -2.31 -16.19
N LEU A 149 0.89 -3.16 -16.62
CA LEU A 149 1.16 -4.54 -17.02
C LEU A 149 1.86 -4.63 -18.38
N GLU A 150 1.56 -3.72 -19.33
CA GLU A 150 2.29 -3.58 -20.60
C GLU A 150 3.79 -3.30 -20.35
N SER A 151 4.12 -2.44 -19.37
CA SER A 151 5.51 -2.18 -19.00
C SER A 151 6.22 -3.42 -18.45
N GLY A 152 5.47 -4.35 -17.89
CA GLY A 152 5.98 -5.57 -17.27
C GLY A 152 6.59 -6.56 -18.28
N ALA A 153 6.10 -6.60 -19.52
CA ALA A 153 6.63 -7.50 -20.55
C ALA A 153 8.10 -7.19 -20.87
N ALA A 154 8.47 -5.91 -21.01
CA ALA A 154 9.86 -5.49 -21.24
C ALA A 154 10.75 -5.84 -20.04
N ARG A 155 10.30 -5.56 -18.81
CA ARG A 155 11.03 -5.90 -17.59
C ARG A 155 11.18 -7.40 -17.39
N GLY A 156 10.17 -8.18 -17.78
CA GLY A 156 10.23 -9.64 -17.77
C GLY A 156 11.33 -10.18 -18.67
N ALA A 157 11.44 -9.67 -19.89
CA ALA A 157 12.46 -10.08 -20.86
C ALA A 157 13.90 -9.88 -20.33
N GLU A 158 14.15 -8.77 -19.61
CA GLU A 158 15.46 -8.50 -18.97
C GLU A 158 15.85 -9.57 -17.93
N LEU A 159 14.86 -10.22 -17.30
CA LEU A 159 15.04 -11.26 -16.28
C LEU A 159 14.84 -12.68 -16.80
N GLY A 160 14.63 -12.85 -18.11
CA GLY A 160 14.33 -14.13 -18.73
C GLY A 160 12.97 -14.68 -18.28
N ILE A 161 11.98 -13.81 -18.05
CA ILE A 161 10.60 -14.15 -17.70
C ILE A 161 9.66 -13.65 -18.81
N GLU A 162 8.95 -14.57 -19.44
CA GLU A 162 7.83 -14.22 -20.32
C GLU A 162 6.62 -13.85 -19.46
N VAL A 163 6.22 -12.58 -19.51
CA VAL A 163 5.03 -12.09 -18.81
C VAL A 163 3.83 -12.19 -19.73
N LYS A 164 2.86 -13.04 -19.38
CA LYS A 164 1.62 -13.25 -20.11
C LYS A 164 0.45 -12.56 -19.40
N ALA A 165 0.10 -11.40 -19.92
CA ALA A 165 -0.99 -10.59 -19.41
C ALA A 165 -2.34 -11.06 -20.00
N VAL A 166 -3.27 -11.52 -19.15
CA VAL A 166 -4.59 -12.08 -19.52
C VAL A 166 -5.69 -11.29 -18.83
N ARG A 167 -6.37 -10.44 -19.59
CA ARG A 167 -7.45 -9.65 -19.05
C ARG A 167 -8.77 -10.42 -19.07
N ALA A 168 -9.39 -10.61 -17.89
CA ALA A 168 -10.75 -11.09 -17.78
C ALA A 168 -11.74 -9.92 -18.00
N ARG A 169 -12.84 -10.17 -18.67
CA ARG A 169 -13.92 -9.17 -18.81
C ARG A 169 -14.78 -9.12 -17.56
N THR A 170 -14.98 -10.29 -16.96
CA THR A 170 -15.72 -10.48 -15.71
C THR A 170 -14.99 -11.47 -14.80
N THR A 171 -15.35 -11.52 -13.53
CA THR A 171 -14.79 -12.47 -12.56
C THR A 171 -15.11 -13.93 -12.91
N GLU A 172 -16.25 -14.17 -13.53
CA GLU A 172 -16.75 -15.51 -13.91
C GLU A 172 -15.88 -16.16 -15.02
N GLU A 173 -15.17 -15.37 -15.81
CA GLU A 173 -14.24 -15.89 -16.82
C GLU A 173 -12.95 -16.47 -16.22
N LEU A 174 -12.56 -16.04 -15.02
CA LEU A 174 -11.27 -16.37 -14.40
C LEU A 174 -10.99 -17.88 -14.31
N PRO A 175 -11.96 -18.75 -13.88
CA PRO A 175 -11.70 -20.20 -13.83
C PRO A 175 -11.40 -20.82 -15.19
N ALA A 176 -12.03 -20.33 -16.26
CA ALA A 176 -11.79 -20.81 -17.62
C ALA A 176 -10.40 -20.35 -18.11
N LEU A 177 -10.04 -19.09 -17.88
CA LEU A 177 -8.73 -18.54 -18.27
C LEU A 177 -7.59 -19.24 -17.54
N LEU A 178 -7.73 -19.52 -16.23
CA LEU A 178 -6.77 -20.30 -15.46
C LEU A 178 -6.54 -21.70 -16.05
N ARG A 179 -7.62 -22.43 -16.36
CA ARG A 179 -7.53 -23.77 -16.96
C ARG A 179 -6.88 -23.75 -18.35
N GLN A 180 -7.22 -22.78 -19.20
CA GLN A 180 -6.63 -22.62 -20.53
C GLN A 180 -5.14 -22.32 -20.48
N SER A 181 -4.69 -21.61 -19.46
CA SER A 181 -3.29 -21.19 -19.29
C SER A 181 -2.44 -22.24 -18.56
N LEU A 182 -3.05 -23.23 -17.93
CA LEU A 182 -2.37 -24.14 -16.98
C LEU A 182 -1.16 -24.86 -17.60
N ALA A 183 -1.27 -25.37 -18.80
CA ALA A 183 -0.21 -26.16 -19.44
C ALA A 183 1.06 -25.33 -19.76
N ASP A 184 0.96 -24.03 -19.77
CA ASP A 184 2.01 -23.09 -20.15
C ASP A 184 2.49 -22.18 -19.00
N MET A 185 1.94 -22.37 -17.79
CA MET A 185 2.09 -21.47 -16.65
C MET A 185 3.07 -22.03 -15.61
N ASP A 186 4.15 -21.30 -15.29
CA ASP A 186 5.03 -21.64 -14.16
C ASP A 186 4.53 -21.05 -12.84
N ALA A 187 3.87 -19.91 -12.89
CA ALA A 187 3.25 -19.22 -11.77
C ALA A 187 2.24 -18.19 -12.28
N PHE A 188 1.38 -17.71 -11.40
CA PHE A 188 0.51 -16.58 -11.71
C PHE A 188 0.50 -15.54 -10.58
N TRP A 189 0.23 -14.29 -10.98
CA TRP A 189 0.13 -13.14 -10.10
C TRP A 189 -1.16 -12.36 -10.35
N LEU A 190 -1.75 -11.82 -9.30
CA LEU A 190 -2.85 -10.87 -9.39
C LEU A 190 -2.38 -9.49 -8.93
N PRO A 191 -2.69 -8.41 -9.66
CA PRO A 191 -2.61 -7.05 -9.14
C PRO A 191 -3.68 -6.83 -8.05
N PRO A 192 -3.65 -5.71 -7.31
CA PRO A 192 -4.66 -5.39 -6.29
C PRO A 192 -6.01 -4.96 -6.92
N ASP A 193 -6.58 -5.85 -7.72
CA ASP A 193 -7.86 -5.69 -8.41
C ASP A 193 -9.02 -6.03 -7.45
N PRO A 194 -9.83 -5.07 -6.98
CA PRO A 194 -10.86 -5.30 -5.99
C PRO A 194 -11.98 -6.24 -6.46
N PHE A 195 -12.16 -6.42 -7.77
CA PHE A 195 -13.14 -7.36 -8.31
C PHE A 195 -12.66 -8.82 -8.19
N LEU A 196 -11.35 -9.04 -8.25
CA LEU A 196 -10.76 -10.37 -8.10
C LEU A 196 -10.37 -10.69 -6.65
N LEU A 197 -10.26 -9.69 -5.77
CA LEU A 197 -9.84 -9.87 -4.38
C LEU A 197 -11.02 -10.03 -3.42
N ASN A 198 -11.94 -10.95 -3.72
CA ASN A 198 -13.02 -11.36 -2.83
C ASN A 198 -12.80 -12.79 -2.31
N ALA A 199 -13.48 -13.16 -1.24
CA ALA A 199 -13.28 -14.43 -0.55
C ALA A 199 -13.49 -15.68 -1.44
N GLU A 200 -14.49 -15.63 -2.32
CA GLU A 200 -14.80 -16.72 -3.25
C GLU A 200 -13.69 -16.92 -4.27
N THR A 201 -13.28 -15.83 -4.94
CA THR A 201 -12.19 -15.85 -5.92
C THR A 201 -10.87 -16.28 -5.27
N LEU A 202 -10.54 -15.75 -4.08
CA LEU A 202 -9.29 -16.13 -3.39
C LEU A 202 -9.28 -17.62 -3.00
N THR A 203 -10.43 -18.18 -2.62
CA THR A 203 -10.56 -19.62 -2.36
C THR A 203 -10.31 -20.42 -3.63
N LEU A 204 -10.93 -20.05 -4.75
CA LEU A 204 -10.75 -20.68 -6.05
C LEU A 204 -9.28 -20.64 -6.49
N LEU A 205 -8.61 -19.49 -6.36
CA LEU A 205 -7.20 -19.32 -6.75
C LEU A 205 -6.26 -20.19 -5.90
N ARG A 206 -6.50 -20.26 -4.60
CA ARG A 206 -5.76 -21.12 -3.68
C ARG A 206 -5.93 -22.60 -4.04
N GLU A 207 -7.17 -23.07 -4.23
CA GLU A 207 -7.44 -24.46 -4.61
C GLU A 207 -6.83 -24.80 -5.97
N PHE A 208 -6.94 -23.91 -6.96
CA PHE A 208 -6.29 -24.06 -8.25
C PHE A 208 -4.77 -24.16 -8.12
N SER A 209 -4.15 -23.26 -7.36
CA SER A 209 -2.71 -23.22 -7.10
C SER A 209 -2.22 -24.53 -6.47
N TRP A 210 -2.86 -24.97 -5.40
CA TRP A 210 -2.46 -26.16 -4.66
C TRP A 210 -2.72 -27.45 -5.45
N GLY A 211 -3.89 -27.56 -6.11
CA GLY A 211 -4.27 -28.74 -6.88
C GLY A 211 -3.38 -28.97 -8.10
N ASN A 212 -2.82 -27.91 -8.68
CA ASN A 212 -1.97 -27.99 -9.87
C ASN A 212 -0.47 -27.77 -9.56
N SER A 213 -0.09 -27.55 -8.31
CA SER A 213 1.28 -27.22 -7.91
C SER A 213 1.85 -25.99 -8.63
N VAL A 214 1.00 -24.97 -8.91
CA VAL A 214 1.38 -23.71 -9.56
C VAL A 214 1.37 -22.58 -8.55
N PRO A 215 2.50 -21.91 -8.25
CA PRO A 215 2.56 -20.82 -7.29
C PRO A 215 1.60 -19.68 -7.64
N PHE A 216 0.82 -19.26 -6.64
CA PHE A 216 -0.02 -18.08 -6.65
C PHE A 216 0.68 -16.93 -5.93
N TYR A 217 1.06 -15.90 -6.65
CA TYR A 217 1.63 -14.69 -6.10
C TYR A 217 0.56 -13.61 -5.94
N ALA A 218 0.52 -12.99 -4.75
CA ALA A 218 -0.54 -12.08 -4.35
C ALA A 218 -0.06 -10.62 -4.23
N PRO A 219 -0.97 -9.65 -4.28
CA PRO A 219 -0.63 -8.24 -4.16
C PRO A 219 -0.45 -7.76 -2.71
N THR A 220 -0.78 -8.58 -1.70
CA THR A 220 -0.69 -8.20 -0.29
C THR A 220 -0.34 -9.37 0.61
N LYS A 221 0.31 -9.08 1.75
CA LYS A 221 0.63 -10.07 2.80
C LYS A 221 -0.61 -10.74 3.41
N GLY A 222 -1.75 -10.05 3.46
CA GLY A 222 -3.00 -10.62 3.95
C GLY A 222 -3.41 -11.85 3.15
N ILE A 223 -3.33 -11.76 1.82
CA ILE A 223 -3.67 -12.86 0.92
C ILE A 223 -2.63 -14.00 1.01
N THR A 224 -1.35 -13.67 1.23
CA THR A 224 -0.32 -14.70 1.51
C THR A 224 -0.65 -15.47 2.78
N ARG A 225 -1.09 -14.78 3.83
CA ARG A 225 -1.54 -15.44 5.07
C ARG A 225 -2.73 -16.38 4.85
N GLU A 226 -3.62 -16.04 3.91
CA GLU A 226 -4.81 -16.83 3.57
C GLU A 226 -4.55 -17.94 2.55
N GLY A 227 -3.29 -18.14 2.12
CA GLY A 227 -2.88 -19.30 1.32
C GLY A 227 -2.35 -19.01 -0.08
N ALA A 228 -2.12 -17.73 -0.46
CA ALA A 228 -1.26 -17.47 -1.61
C ALA A 228 0.19 -17.87 -1.29
N THR A 229 0.97 -18.22 -2.30
CA THR A 229 2.34 -18.73 -2.11
C THR A 229 3.27 -17.65 -1.57
N ALA A 230 3.22 -16.46 -2.14
CA ALA A 230 4.02 -15.32 -1.69
C ALA A 230 3.37 -13.99 -2.12
N SER A 231 3.82 -12.88 -1.54
CA SER A 231 3.54 -11.54 -2.06
C SER A 231 4.78 -10.67 -2.08
N VAL A 232 4.84 -9.80 -3.08
CA VAL A 232 5.77 -8.67 -3.15
C VAL A 232 4.90 -7.42 -3.20
N ALA A 233 4.85 -6.68 -2.10
CA ALA A 233 3.89 -5.62 -1.92
C ALA A 233 4.51 -4.40 -1.22
N ILE A 234 3.94 -3.23 -1.45
CA ILE A 234 4.21 -2.06 -0.62
C ILE A 234 3.38 -2.21 0.66
N SER A 235 4.01 -2.11 1.82
CA SER A 235 3.27 -2.14 3.08
C SER A 235 2.40 -0.90 3.23
N PHE A 236 1.30 -1.03 3.97
CA PHE A 236 0.44 0.12 4.25
C PHE A 236 1.20 1.22 5.01
N SER A 237 2.11 0.82 5.89
CA SER A 237 3.01 1.74 6.58
C SER A 237 3.90 2.52 5.61
N GLU A 238 4.48 1.87 4.59
CA GLU A 238 5.34 2.56 3.60
C GLU A 238 4.53 3.54 2.74
N MET A 239 3.29 3.20 2.40
CA MET A 239 2.38 4.14 1.73
C MET A 239 2.14 5.40 2.58
N GLY A 240 1.96 5.23 3.88
CA GLY A 240 1.84 6.34 4.84
C GLY A 240 3.10 7.19 4.93
N ILE A 241 4.27 6.56 5.02
CA ILE A 241 5.58 7.25 5.04
C ILE A 241 5.79 8.05 3.75
N SER A 242 5.49 7.47 2.60
CA SER A 242 5.60 8.13 1.30
C SER A 242 4.63 9.31 1.18
N ALA A 243 3.43 9.19 1.75
CA ALA A 243 2.49 10.31 1.84
C ALA A 243 3.06 11.46 2.68
N ALA A 244 3.67 11.18 3.82
CA ALA A 244 4.29 12.20 4.68
C ALA A 244 5.45 12.92 3.97
N LYS A 245 6.31 12.18 3.27
CA LYS A 245 7.39 12.76 2.45
C LYS A 245 6.83 13.69 1.37
N SER A 246 5.74 13.27 0.71
CA SER A 246 5.08 14.06 -0.34
C SER A 246 4.46 15.35 0.21
N VAL A 247 3.82 15.31 1.40
CA VAL A 247 3.30 16.52 2.06
C VAL A 247 4.42 17.50 2.33
N LYS A 248 5.52 17.04 2.95
CA LYS A 248 6.68 17.88 3.25
C LYS A 248 7.26 18.53 1.99
N ALA A 249 7.49 17.75 0.94
CA ALA A 249 8.00 18.25 -0.32
C ALA A 249 7.09 19.32 -0.94
N VAL A 250 5.75 19.11 -0.90
CA VAL A 250 4.77 20.09 -1.40
C VAL A 250 4.78 21.36 -0.56
N HIS A 251 4.88 21.27 0.77
CA HIS A 251 4.95 22.42 1.68
C HIS A 251 6.26 23.21 1.52
N GLU A 252 7.36 22.54 1.21
CA GLU A 252 8.66 23.15 0.88
C GLU A 252 8.70 23.77 -0.54
N GLY A 253 7.59 23.77 -1.25
CA GLY A 253 7.50 24.33 -2.59
C GLY A 253 7.92 23.40 -3.73
N SER A 254 8.42 22.20 -3.42
CA SER A 254 8.79 21.20 -4.41
C SER A 254 7.59 20.69 -5.20
N SER A 255 7.82 20.21 -6.42
CA SER A 255 6.78 19.56 -7.24
C SER A 255 7.15 18.08 -7.39
N PRO A 256 6.67 17.20 -6.49
CA PRO A 256 6.88 15.77 -6.62
C PRO A 256 6.30 15.23 -7.93
N ALA A 257 6.76 14.07 -8.38
CA ALA A 257 6.15 13.37 -9.51
C ALA A 257 4.64 13.15 -9.24
N ALA A 258 3.83 13.24 -10.30
CA ALA A 258 2.39 13.03 -10.20
C ALA A 258 2.02 11.62 -9.69
N VAL A 259 2.87 10.64 -9.98
CA VAL A 259 2.79 9.26 -9.45
C VAL A 259 4.12 8.90 -8.83
N ILE A 260 4.08 8.41 -7.58
CA ILE A 260 5.23 7.92 -6.83
C ILE A 260 5.05 6.42 -6.60
N HIS A 261 6.04 5.63 -7.00
CA HIS A 261 6.15 4.22 -6.66
C HIS A 261 7.10 4.10 -5.48
N PRO A 262 6.63 3.70 -4.28
CA PRO A 262 7.54 3.47 -3.15
C PRO A 262 8.56 2.38 -3.47
N ASP A 263 9.84 2.63 -3.14
CA ASP A 263 10.94 1.72 -3.45
C ASP A 263 11.02 0.52 -2.49
N ARG A 264 10.47 0.67 -1.29
CA ARG A 264 10.51 -0.37 -0.27
C ARG A 264 9.32 -1.29 -0.39
N VAL A 265 9.61 -2.56 -0.67
CA VAL A 265 8.62 -3.65 -0.73
C VAL A 265 8.82 -4.62 0.42
N GLU A 266 7.73 -5.27 0.82
CA GLU A 266 7.67 -6.36 1.77
C GLU A 266 7.50 -7.67 0.99
N LEU A 267 8.44 -8.61 1.17
CA LEU A 267 8.36 -9.96 0.61
C LEU A 267 7.83 -10.90 1.68
N THR A 268 6.71 -11.57 1.40
CA THR A 268 6.14 -12.56 2.33
C THR A 268 6.03 -13.92 1.68
N LEU A 269 6.11 -14.99 2.46
CA LEU A 269 6.04 -16.38 2.01
C LEU A 269 5.14 -17.22 2.91
N ASN A 270 4.22 -17.97 2.32
CA ASN A 270 3.43 -18.99 3.00
C ASN A 270 4.11 -20.35 2.79
N ARG A 271 4.56 -20.97 3.90
CA ARG A 271 5.33 -22.22 3.87
C ARG A 271 4.50 -23.41 3.41
N VAL A 272 3.23 -23.47 3.84
CA VAL A 272 2.33 -24.54 3.39
C VAL A 272 2.07 -24.44 1.90
N SER A 273 1.75 -23.26 1.41
CA SER A 273 1.50 -23.04 -0.03
C SER A 273 2.75 -23.28 -0.87
N ALA A 274 3.92 -22.82 -0.42
CA ALA A 274 5.19 -23.11 -1.07
C ALA A 274 5.43 -24.62 -1.22
N LYS A 275 5.24 -25.38 -0.12
CA LYS A 275 5.36 -26.84 -0.14
C LYS A 275 4.34 -27.51 -1.07
N LYS A 276 3.07 -27.05 -1.06
CA LYS A 276 2.01 -27.55 -1.96
C LYS A 276 2.35 -27.31 -3.43
N CYS A 277 2.96 -26.17 -3.73
CA CYS A 277 3.40 -25.80 -5.08
C CYS A 277 4.81 -26.32 -5.43
N ARG A 278 5.44 -27.13 -4.57
CA ARG A 278 6.80 -27.64 -4.77
C ARG A 278 7.83 -26.53 -5.01
N LEU A 279 7.59 -25.38 -4.39
CA LEU A 279 8.49 -24.23 -4.44
C LEU A 279 9.51 -24.35 -3.31
N GLU A 280 10.78 -24.47 -3.67
CA GLU A 280 11.91 -24.59 -2.75
C GLU A 280 12.88 -23.42 -2.96
N PRO A 281 12.63 -22.25 -2.33
CA PRO A 281 13.51 -21.10 -2.44
C PRO A 281 14.87 -21.40 -1.78
N GLY A 282 15.95 -20.97 -2.43
CA GLY A 282 17.29 -21.08 -1.85
C GLY A 282 17.46 -20.15 -0.63
N ASP A 283 18.47 -20.44 0.19
CA ASP A 283 18.77 -19.70 1.44
C ASP A 283 18.90 -18.20 1.23
N ALA A 284 19.50 -17.77 0.12
CA ALA A 284 19.66 -16.36 -0.20
C ALA A 284 18.30 -15.64 -0.42
N ALA A 285 17.33 -16.32 -1.01
CA ALA A 285 15.97 -15.81 -1.18
C ALA A 285 15.20 -15.82 0.14
N LEU A 286 15.34 -16.89 0.94
CA LEU A 286 14.69 -17.00 2.25
C LEU A 286 15.15 -15.90 3.21
N ARG A 287 16.41 -15.46 3.15
CA ARG A 287 16.92 -14.31 3.93
C ARG A 287 16.31 -12.96 3.53
N GLN A 288 15.70 -12.86 2.35
CA GLN A 288 15.02 -11.66 1.88
C GLN A 288 13.52 -11.63 2.24
N VAL A 289 12.99 -12.71 2.82
CA VAL A 289 11.58 -12.78 3.22
C VAL A 289 11.41 -12.02 4.53
N ASP A 290 10.59 -10.98 4.51
CA ASP A 290 10.30 -10.14 5.68
C ASP A 290 9.36 -10.84 6.67
N GLN A 291 8.44 -11.67 6.16
CA GLN A 291 7.49 -12.40 7.01
C GLN A 291 7.12 -13.75 6.41
N PHE A 292 7.12 -14.77 7.29
CA PHE A 292 6.64 -16.11 6.97
C PHE A 292 5.26 -16.35 7.55
N PHE A 293 4.43 -17.05 6.78
CA PHE A 293 3.15 -17.62 7.23
C PHE A 293 3.22 -19.14 7.20
N PRO A 294 2.38 -19.79 8.04
CA PRO A 294 2.31 -21.26 8.09
C PRO A 294 1.96 -21.84 6.73
#